data_37c4567ab588e9d58607378bc2a129b7
#
_entry.id   37c4567ab588e9d58607378bc2a129b7
#
_cell.length_a   1.000
_cell.length_b   1.000
_cell.length_c   1.000
_cell.angle_alpha   90.00
_cell.angle_beta   90.00
_cell.angle_gamma   90.00
#
_symmetry.space_group_name_H-M   'P 1'
#
loop_
_entity.id
_entity.type
_entity.pdbx_description
1 polymer ?
#
loop_
_entity_poly.entity_id
_entity_poly.type
_entity_poly.pdbx_seq_one_letter_code
_entity_poly.pdbx_strand_id
1 'polypeptide(L)'
;MKVKQAIRKIIILGGGTAGWMAAAALANNPVFAAIELCLVESDNIGTIGVGEGSTPHLKRFMDNLGISEKDWMEPCHASYKTGIDFINWNGDGQQYFHPFYCQMDVKPAEVFFINANARRRGHGSAVKPDAFFSSGVLAKRNLSPRPNKALPYANEYGYHFDATELANYLKEYACQRGVKHLIGDVIEVSTTQNQHIDALMLANGERLNADFLIDASGFSAKLIHKTLGVPFQSFANELLNDSAVTVPVPALMDSTQTQQTHDLQNHALQTQAQRAKYHTRATALSAGWLWQIPLTNRLGNGYVYSSRYLSANAAAKELLHSVNLPESTQVRFLKMRVGVSDKAWHNNVLAIGLAQSFIEPLEATSIMMTQFTLERFMSLFERYQLNKQAETLSRQTLNQAVMQLVLGIKDYIQAHYVTSQRSEAYWVAAKKVAISQRLTQLLQAWYQGEDFDLLLYQYDQQLAYFRPSWYALLAGMDYRDPKLKRPFEPISTEITAQAISYCQTLVEQYFQPKYS
;
A
#
# COMPACT_ATOMS: atom_id res chain seq x y z
N MET A 1 -5.51 8.57 44.75
CA MET A 1 -5.15 8.35 43.31
C MET A 1 -4.86 9.72 42.70
N LYS A 2 -3.65 9.98 42.19
CA LYS A 2 -3.39 11.23 41.45
C LYS A 2 -4.24 11.16 40.16
N VAL A 3 -5.13 12.10 39.97
CA VAL A 3 -5.90 12.27 38.73
C VAL A 3 -4.88 12.47 37.61
N LYS A 4 -4.97 11.64 36.57
CA LYS A 4 -4.10 11.79 35.39
C LYS A 4 -4.38 13.15 34.76
N GLN A 5 -3.35 13.90 34.43
CA GLN A 5 -3.50 15.18 33.74
C GLN A 5 -4.12 14.92 32.37
N ALA A 6 -5.20 15.62 32.07
CA ALA A 6 -5.87 15.52 30.77
C ALA A 6 -4.94 16.02 29.67
N ILE A 7 -4.92 15.34 28.53
CA ILE A 7 -4.20 15.78 27.33
C ILE A 7 -4.92 16.99 26.76
N ARG A 8 -4.21 18.12 26.66
CA ARG A 8 -4.73 19.40 26.14
C ARG A 8 -4.06 19.81 24.84
N LYS A 9 -2.85 19.29 24.58
CA LYS A 9 -2.08 19.62 23.39
C LYS A 9 -1.41 18.39 22.78
N ILE A 10 -1.64 18.19 21.48
CA ILE A 10 -0.96 17.17 20.66
C ILE A 10 -0.11 17.87 19.62
N ILE A 11 1.17 17.51 19.55
CA ILE A 11 2.07 17.93 18.48
C ILE A 11 2.31 16.77 17.51
N ILE A 12 2.13 17.02 16.21
CA ILE A 12 2.45 16.12 15.11
C ILE A 12 3.77 16.59 14.51
N LEU A 13 4.80 15.77 14.54
CA LEU A 13 6.11 16.10 13.96
C LEU A 13 6.28 15.45 12.60
N GLY A 14 6.28 16.26 11.54
CA GLY A 14 6.45 15.86 10.15
C GLY A 14 5.25 16.18 9.27
N GLY A 15 5.47 16.93 8.21
CA GLY A 15 4.46 17.45 7.26
C GLY A 15 4.28 16.61 5.99
N GLY A 16 4.72 15.35 5.98
CA GLY A 16 4.40 14.43 4.88
C GLY A 16 2.95 13.94 4.93
N THR A 17 2.57 13.10 3.95
CA THR A 17 1.21 12.55 3.83
C THR A 17 0.71 11.95 5.15
N ALA A 18 1.52 11.16 5.87
CA ALA A 18 1.13 10.54 7.14
C ALA A 18 0.81 11.57 8.24
N GLY A 19 1.62 12.63 8.35
CA GLY A 19 1.40 13.69 9.35
C GLY A 19 0.12 14.47 9.07
N TRP A 20 -0.11 14.87 7.84
CA TRP A 20 -1.34 15.59 7.47
C TRP A 20 -2.58 14.70 7.50
N MET A 21 -2.46 13.39 7.24
CA MET A 21 -3.55 12.42 7.49
C MET A 21 -3.90 12.37 8.99
N ALA A 22 -2.90 12.34 9.88
CA ALA A 22 -3.14 12.38 11.31
C ALA A 22 -3.83 13.70 11.74
N ALA A 23 -3.32 14.85 11.28
CA ALA A 23 -3.89 16.15 11.56
C ALA A 23 -5.35 16.23 11.11
N ALA A 24 -5.67 15.82 9.89
CA ALA A 24 -7.02 15.82 9.34
C ALA A 24 -7.97 14.88 10.11
N ALA A 25 -7.51 13.67 10.41
CA ALA A 25 -8.31 12.67 11.14
C ALA A 25 -8.65 13.14 12.57
N LEU A 26 -7.66 13.65 13.30
CA LEU A 26 -7.86 14.14 14.67
C LEU A 26 -8.76 15.39 14.69
N ALA A 27 -8.53 16.35 13.78
CA ALA A 27 -9.33 17.57 13.72
C ALA A 27 -10.81 17.32 13.35
N ASN A 28 -11.08 16.22 12.65
CA ASN A 28 -12.46 15.82 12.28
C ASN A 28 -13.16 14.96 13.35
N ASN A 29 -12.42 14.47 14.36
CA ASN A 29 -12.99 13.56 15.36
C ASN A 29 -13.39 14.33 16.63
N PRO A 30 -14.68 14.27 17.07
CA PRO A 30 -15.19 15.01 18.23
C PRO A 30 -14.43 14.76 19.54
N VAL A 31 -13.83 13.58 19.72
CA VAL A 31 -13.03 13.24 20.92
C VAL A 31 -11.85 14.19 21.11
N PHE A 32 -11.36 14.79 20.02
CA PHE A 32 -10.22 15.70 20.05
C PHE A 32 -10.60 17.18 19.96
N ALA A 33 -11.90 17.52 19.95
CA ALA A 33 -12.38 18.89 19.74
C ALA A 33 -11.88 19.91 20.79
N ALA A 34 -11.59 19.46 22.03
CA ALA A 34 -11.06 20.30 23.10
C ALA A 34 -9.52 20.30 23.17
N ILE A 35 -8.83 19.62 22.25
CA ILE A 35 -7.38 19.46 22.25
C ILE A 35 -6.76 20.39 21.21
N GLU A 36 -5.76 21.15 21.62
CA GLU A 36 -4.95 21.94 20.69
C GLU A 36 -4.11 21.01 19.82
N LEU A 37 -4.33 21.04 18.51
CA LEU A 37 -3.58 20.30 17.53
C LEU A 37 -2.58 21.22 16.82
N CYS A 38 -1.31 20.80 16.79
CA CYS A 38 -0.24 21.54 16.13
C CYS A 38 0.60 20.58 15.28
N LEU A 39 0.83 20.91 14.00
CA LEU A 39 1.76 20.19 13.15
C LEU A 39 3.00 21.02 12.92
N VAL A 40 4.17 20.40 13.12
CA VAL A 40 5.49 21.00 12.92
C VAL A 40 6.17 20.28 11.76
N GLU A 41 6.59 21.02 10.75
CA GLU A 41 7.37 20.49 9.62
C GLU A 41 8.57 21.38 9.31
N SER A 42 9.58 20.79 8.67
CA SER A 42 10.80 21.46 8.21
C SER A 42 10.68 21.85 6.76
N ASP A 43 11.05 23.06 6.39
CA ASP A 43 11.19 23.47 4.97
C ASP A 43 12.36 22.78 4.27
N ASN A 44 13.32 22.25 5.04
CA ASN A 44 14.52 21.62 4.51
C ASN A 44 14.34 20.14 4.13
N ILE A 45 13.22 19.51 4.57
CA ILE A 45 12.95 18.10 4.34
C ILE A 45 11.74 17.98 3.41
N GLY A 46 12.01 17.82 2.12
CA GLY A 46 10.95 17.61 1.13
C GLY A 46 10.24 16.28 1.29
N THR A 47 8.96 16.24 0.94
CA THR A 47 8.18 15.00 0.83
C THR A 47 8.82 14.09 -0.23
N ILE A 48 8.81 12.79 0.01
CA ILE A 48 9.19 11.79 -1.00
C ILE A 48 8.06 11.75 -2.03
N GLY A 49 7.99 12.77 -2.88
CA GLY A 49 6.94 12.95 -3.89
C GLY A 49 7.12 11.99 -5.06
N VAL A 50 6.56 10.81 -4.96
CA VAL A 50 6.35 9.88 -6.06
C VAL A 50 4.85 9.71 -6.28
N GLY A 51 4.43 9.24 -7.46
CA GLY A 51 3.06 8.76 -7.61
C GLY A 51 2.87 7.53 -6.72
N GLU A 52 1.82 7.54 -5.91
CA GLU A 52 1.48 6.45 -5.01
C GLU A 52 0.15 5.80 -5.40
N GLY A 53 0.02 4.52 -5.09
CA GLY A 53 -1.25 3.81 -5.15
C GLY A 53 -1.81 3.59 -3.75
N SER A 54 -3.12 3.49 -3.63
CA SER A 54 -3.78 3.10 -2.39
C SER A 54 -4.50 1.75 -2.51
N THR A 55 -4.89 1.24 -1.36
CA THR A 55 -5.96 0.25 -1.20
C THR A 55 -7.31 0.98 -1.08
N PRO A 56 -8.46 0.27 -1.07
CA PRO A 56 -9.78 0.88 -0.85
C PRO A 56 -9.94 1.61 0.49
N HIS A 57 -9.01 1.42 1.44
CA HIS A 57 -9.04 2.13 2.72
C HIS A 57 -8.95 3.65 2.57
N LEU A 58 -8.25 4.17 1.53
CA LEU A 58 -8.18 5.61 1.30
C LEU A 58 -9.55 6.19 0.97
N LYS A 59 -10.39 5.45 0.21
CA LYS A 59 -11.76 5.89 -0.06
C LYS A 59 -12.55 6.05 1.24
N ARG A 60 -12.51 5.04 2.12
CA ARG A 60 -13.18 5.08 3.43
C ARG A 60 -12.65 6.21 4.31
N PHE A 61 -11.36 6.47 4.27
CA PHE A 61 -10.74 7.57 5.01
C PHE A 61 -11.28 8.93 4.54
N MET A 62 -11.34 9.18 3.23
CA MET A 62 -11.90 10.42 2.68
C MET A 62 -13.40 10.56 2.96
N ASP A 63 -14.17 9.49 2.81
CA ASP A 63 -15.60 9.46 3.13
C ASP A 63 -15.85 9.81 4.61
N ASN A 64 -15.03 9.28 5.55
CA ASN A 64 -15.10 9.59 6.98
C ASN A 64 -14.76 11.06 7.29
N LEU A 65 -13.90 11.68 6.49
CA LEU A 65 -13.61 13.12 6.58
C LEU A 65 -14.70 14.00 5.95
N GLY A 66 -15.67 13.40 5.25
CA GLY A 66 -16.68 14.13 4.47
C GLY A 66 -16.11 14.78 3.20
N ILE A 67 -14.99 14.26 2.68
CA ILE A 67 -14.32 14.77 1.47
C ILE A 67 -14.80 13.97 0.26
N SER A 68 -15.44 14.65 -0.72
CA SER A 68 -15.89 14.00 -1.95
C SER A 68 -14.74 13.76 -2.93
N GLU A 69 -14.85 12.73 -3.78
CA GLU A 69 -13.87 12.47 -4.85
C GLU A 69 -13.65 13.69 -5.75
N LYS A 70 -14.73 14.43 -6.04
CA LYS A 70 -14.68 15.64 -6.87
C LYS A 70 -13.77 16.72 -6.28
N ASP A 71 -13.70 16.81 -4.94
CA ASP A 71 -12.98 17.90 -4.28
C ASP A 71 -11.47 17.65 -4.23
N TRP A 72 -11.04 16.38 -4.09
CA TRP A 72 -9.63 16.09 -3.86
C TRP A 72 -8.90 15.44 -5.04
N MET A 73 -9.61 14.72 -5.94
CA MET A 73 -8.92 13.96 -6.99
C MET A 73 -8.24 14.87 -8.02
N GLU A 74 -8.88 15.95 -8.43
CA GLU A 74 -8.31 16.88 -9.42
C GLU A 74 -7.04 17.57 -8.90
N PRO A 75 -7.03 18.26 -7.72
CA PRO A 75 -5.83 18.88 -7.19
C PRO A 75 -4.71 17.87 -6.87
N CYS A 76 -5.03 16.63 -6.57
CA CYS A 76 -4.03 15.59 -6.30
C CYS A 76 -3.60 14.80 -7.55
N HIS A 77 -3.98 15.23 -8.73
CA HIS A 77 -3.74 14.51 -10.00
C HIS A 77 -4.13 13.03 -9.92
N ALA A 78 -5.18 12.73 -9.15
CA ALA A 78 -5.55 11.37 -8.85
C ALA A 78 -6.29 10.68 -10.01
N SER A 79 -6.09 9.37 -10.10
CA SER A 79 -6.85 8.47 -10.96
C SER A 79 -7.38 7.29 -10.13
N TYR A 80 -8.32 6.53 -10.66
CA TYR A 80 -8.84 5.34 -10.00
C TYR A 80 -7.88 4.16 -10.11
N LYS A 81 -7.96 3.23 -9.14
CA LYS A 81 -7.20 1.98 -9.13
C LYS A 81 -8.13 0.81 -8.88
N THR A 82 -8.17 -0.15 -9.82
CA THR A 82 -8.98 -1.37 -9.75
C THR A 82 -8.22 -2.57 -9.18
N GLY A 83 -6.89 -2.51 -9.14
CA GLY A 83 -6.02 -3.58 -8.68
C GLY A 83 -4.59 -3.41 -9.18
N ILE A 84 -3.85 -4.54 -9.23
CA ILE A 84 -2.45 -4.59 -9.64
C ILE A 84 -2.26 -5.67 -10.69
N ASP A 85 -1.60 -5.34 -11.80
CA ASP A 85 -1.19 -6.29 -12.82
C ASP A 85 0.26 -6.73 -12.58
N PHE A 86 0.45 -7.99 -12.23
CA PHE A 86 1.75 -8.61 -11.97
C PHE A 86 2.30 -9.23 -13.25
N ILE A 87 3.41 -8.69 -13.77
CA ILE A 87 3.96 -9.04 -15.08
C ILE A 87 5.32 -9.72 -14.92
N ASN A 88 5.49 -10.87 -15.55
CA ASN A 88 6.75 -11.62 -15.61
C ASN A 88 7.32 -12.05 -14.23
N TRP A 89 6.47 -12.21 -13.21
CA TRP A 89 6.91 -12.64 -11.88
C TRP A 89 7.38 -14.10 -11.84
N ASN A 90 6.94 -14.93 -12.80
CA ASN A 90 7.40 -16.29 -12.97
C ASN A 90 8.56 -16.46 -13.97
N GLY A 91 8.99 -15.39 -14.66
CA GLY A 91 10.05 -15.45 -15.66
C GLY A 91 9.62 -16.07 -17.00
N ASP A 92 8.34 -16.30 -17.20
CA ASP A 92 7.72 -16.91 -18.39
C ASP A 92 7.01 -15.89 -19.29
N GLY A 93 7.14 -14.60 -18.98
CA GLY A 93 6.43 -13.51 -19.66
C GLY A 93 4.94 -13.41 -19.35
N GLN A 94 4.40 -14.31 -18.52
CA GLN A 94 2.99 -14.31 -18.15
C GLN A 94 2.66 -13.19 -17.17
N GLN A 95 1.37 -12.87 -17.12
CA GLN A 95 0.82 -11.89 -16.17
C GLN A 95 -0.42 -12.45 -15.49
N TYR A 96 -0.74 -11.91 -14.32
CA TYR A 96 -2.01 -12.09 -13.63
C TYR A 96 -2.42 -10.80 -12.95
N PHE A 97 -3.72 -10.62 -12.79
CA PHE A 97 -4.28 -9.44 -12.13
C PHE A 97 -4.65 -9.76 -10.68
N HIS A 98 -4.19 -8.93 -9.73
CA HIS A 98 -4.63 -8.99 -8.34
C HIS A 98 -5.79 -7.99 -8.16
N PRO A 99 -7.05 -8.48 -8.08
CA PRO A 99 -8.23 -7.65 -8.06
C PRO A 99 -8.50 -7.05 -6.67
N PHE A 100 -9.17 -5.91 -6.60
CA PHE A 100 -9.91 -5.56 -5.41
C PHE A 100 -11.24 -6.32 -5.42
N TYR A 101 -11.47 -7.07 -4.35
CA TYR A 101 -12.65 -7.92 -4.19
C TYR A 101 -13.83 -7.11 -3.65
N CYS A 102 -14.99 -7.26 -4.24
CA CYS A 102 -16.23 -6.65 -3.75
C CYS A 102 -17.35 -7.69 -3.61
N GLN A 103 -18.45 -7.28 -2.96
CA GLN A 103 -19.56 -8.19 -2.70
C GLN A 103 -20.24 -8.71 -3.98
N MET A 104 -20.15 -7.99 -5.08
CA MET A 104 -20.66 -8.46 -6.39
C MET A 104 -19.88 -9.66 -6.94
N ASP A 105 -18.63 -9.83 -6.51
CA ASP A 105 -17.73 -10.89 -6.99
C ASP A 105 -17.89 -12.22 -6.23
N VAL A 106 -18.72 -12.30 -5.18
CA VAL A 106 -18.83 -13.49 -4.31
C VAL A 106 -19.05 -14.77 -5.09
N LYS A 107 -20.07 -14.81 -5.97
CA LYS A 107 -20.41 -16.01 -6.75
C LYS A 107 -19.32 -16.39 -7.77
N PRO A 108 -18.84 -15.49 -8.64
CA PRO A 108 -17.79 -15.85 -9.60
C PRO A 108 -16.46 -16.15 -8.90
N ALA A 109 -16.15 -15.52 -7.76
CA ALA A 109 -14.96 -15.83 -6.99
C ALA A 109 -14.98 -17.25 -6.41
N GLU A 110 -16.13 -17.75 -5.93
CA GLU A 110 -16.23 -19.16 -5.49
C GLU A 110 -15.93 -20.14 -6.63
N VAL A 111 -16.40 -19.86 -7.84
CA VAL A 111 -16.06 -20.68 -9.03
C VAL A 111 -14.55 -20.61 -9.32
N PHE A 112 -13.93 -19.43 -9.19
CA PHE A 112 -12.48 -19.28 -9.30
C PHE A 112 -11.75 -20.12 -8.25
N PHE A 113 -12.16 -20.07 -6.98
CA PHE A 113 -11.53 -20.84 -5.91
C PHE A 113 -11.64 -22.34 -6.10
N ILE A 114 -12.78 -22.85 -6.59
CA ILE A 114 -12.95 -24.27 -6.93
C ILE A 114 -12.01 -24.67 -8.06
N ASN A 115 -11.93 -23.88 -9.14
CA ASN A 115 -11.02 -24.14 -10.27
C ASN A 115 -9.55 -24.09 -9.86
N ALA A 116 -9.15 -23.14 -9.01
CA ALA A 116 -7.80 -23.06 -8.47
C ALA A 116 -7.48 -24.27 -7.58
N ASN A 117 -8.44 -24.71 -6.75
CA ASN A 117 -8.33 -25.93 -5.95
C ASN A 117 -8.21 -27.19 -6.82
N ALA A 118 -8.96 -27.29 -7.92
CA ALA A 118 -8.83 -28.38 -8.89
C ALA A 118 -7.45 -28.37 -9.53
N ARG A 119 -7.00 -27.20 -10.00
CA ARG A 119 -5.70 -27.04 -10.67
C ARG A 119 -4.53 -27.46 -9.79
N ARG A 120 -4.45 -26.98 -8.55
CA ARG A 120 -3.36 -27.33 -7.64
C ARG A 120 -3.35 -28.78 -7.18
N ARG A 121 -4.47 -29.52 -7.33
CA ARG A 121 -4.61 -30.97 -7.07
C ARG A 121 -4.40 -31.83 -8.33
N GLY A 122 -4.01 -31.20 -9.44
CA GLY A 122 -3.68 -31.89 -10.68
C GLY A 122 -4.85 -32.13 -11.62
N HIS A 123 -5.94 -31.35 -11.48
CA HIS A 123 -7.11 -31.40 -12.35
C HIS A 123 -7.31 -30.07 -13.09
N GLY A 124 -7.94 -30.11 -14.26
CA GLY A 124 -8.28 -28.91 -15.03
C GLY A 124 -7.06 -28.16 -15.60
N SER A 125 -7.35 -27.03 -16.23
CA SER A 125 -6.36 -26.11 -16.81
C SER A 125 -5.94 -25.03 -15.81
N ALA A 126 -4.87 -24.29 -16.13
CA ALA A 126 -4.49 -23.09 -15.38
C ALA A 126 -5.64 -22.08 -15.40
N VAL A 127 -5.89 -21.44 -14.24
CA VAL A 127 -6.95 -20.45 -14.08
C VAL A 127 -6.33 -19.17 -13.50
N LYS A 128 -6.66 -18.05 -14.12
CA LYS A 128 -6.23 -16.72 -13.64
C LYS A 128 -7.42 -15.97 -13.06
N PRO A 129 -7.19 -15.11 -12.05
CA PRO A 129 -8.26 -14.37 -11.38
C PRO A 129 -8.97 -13.38 -12.31
N ASP A 130 -8.28 -12.85 -13.33
CA ASP A 130 -8.66 -11.70 -14.16
C ASP A 130 -10.11 -11.69 -14.62
N ALA A 131 -10.66 -12.86 -14.97
CA ALA A 131 -12.00 -12.97 -15.55
C ALA A 131 -13.13 -13.18 -14.51
N PHE A 132 -12.78 -13.52 -13.27
CA PHE A 132 -13.73 -13.89 -12.23
C PHE A 132 -14.04 -12.75 -11.25
N PHE A 133 -13.44 -11.58 -11.48
CA PHE A 133 -13.65 -10.39 -10.68
C PHE A 133 -13.98 -9.20 -11.58
N SER A 134 -14.99 -8.43 -11.19
CA SER A 134 -15.42 -7.25 -11.94
C SER A 134 -14.29 -6.23 -12.14
N SER A 135 -13.44 -6.04 -11.11
CA SER A 135 -12.25 -5.17 -11.18
C SER A 135 -11.22 -5.65 -12.21
N GLY A 136 -11.03 -6.96 -12.40
CA GLY A 136 -10.17 -7.52 -13.45
C GLY A 136 -10.72 -7.25 -14.85
N VAL A 137 -12.03 -7.41 -15.04
CA VAL A 137 -12.70 -7.09 -16.31
C VAL A 137 -12.62 -5.59 -16.61
N LEU A 138 -12.80 -4.72 -15.61
CA LEU A 138 -12.62 -3.27 -15.73
C LEU A 138 -11.19 -2.91 -16.17
N ALA A 139 -10.17 -3.49 -15.49
CA ALA A 139 -8.76 -3.28 -15.84
C ALA A 139 -8.46 -3.68 -17.28
N LYS A 140 -8.90 -4.88 -17.70
CA LYS A 140 -8.69 -5.39 -19.05
C LYS A 140 -9.35 -4.53 -20.13
N ARG A 141 -10.52 -3.96 -19.82
CA ARG A 141 -11.25 -3.06 -20.74
C ARG A 141 -10.84 -1.59 -20.58
N ASN A 142 -9.92 -1.29 -19.67
CA ASN A 142 -9.48 0.07 -19.34
C ASN A 142 -10.65 1.00 -18.99
N LEU A 143 -11.59 0.51 -18.18
CA LEU A 143 -12.75 1.24 -17.70
C LEU A 143 -12.57 1.72 -16.27
N SER A 144 -13.14 2.89 -15.96
CA SER A 144 -13.19 3.44 -14.61
C SER A 144 -14.03 2.52 -13.69
N PRO A 145 -13.62 2.30 -12.43
CA PRO A 145 -14.44 1.58 -11.46
C PRO A 145 -15.62 2.40 -10.93
N ARG A 146 -15.79 3.64 -11.36
CA ARG A 146 -16.93 4.46 -11.02
C ARG A 146 -18.14 4.03 -11.85
N PRO A 147 -19.21 3.54 -11.22
CA PRO A 147 -20.38 3.10 -11.97
C PRO A 147 -21.16 4.29 -12.54
N ASN A 148 -21.80 4.10 -13.67
CA ASN A 148 -22.66 5.10 -14.31
C ASN A 148 -24.12 5.06 -13.82
N LYS A 149 -24.47 4.10 -12.96
CA LYS A 149 -25.76 3.97 -12.25
C LYS A 149 -25.56 3.24 -10.92
N ALA A 150 -26.54 3.36 -10.03
CA ALA A 150 -26.48 2.75 -8.70
C ALA A 150 -26.21 1.23 -8.77
N LEU A 151 -25.24 0.78 -7.99
CA LEU A 151 -24.94 -0.63 -7.79
C LEU A 151 -25.76 -1.20 -6.63
N PRO A 152 -26.06 -2.51 -6.62
CA PRO A 152 -26.73 -3.16 -5.50
C PRO A 152 -25.87 -3.22 -4.24
N TYR A 153 -24.54 -3.14 -4.37
CA TYR A 153 -23.56 -3.16 -3.28
C TYR A 153 -22.47 -2.11 -3.52
N ALA A 154 -21.76 -1.74 -2.46
CA ALA A 154 -20.61 -0.86 -2.55
C ALA A 154 -19.53 -1.47 -3.45
N ASN A 155 -18.95 -0.65 -4.34
CA ASN A 155 -17.81 -1.05 -5.15
C ASN A 155 -16.51 -0.72 -4.41
N GLU A 156 -15.56 -1.65 -4.45
CA GLU A 156 -14.25 -1.51 -3.82
C GLU A 156 -13.21 -1.14 -4.88
N TYR A 157 -12.58 0.01 -4.70
CA TYR A 157 -11.47 0.49 -5.53
C TYR A 157 -10.57 1.42 -4.73
N GLY A 158 -9.35 1.54 -5.17
CA GLY A 158 -8.38 2.51 -4.65
C GLY A 158 -8.14 3.66 -5.61
N TYR A 159 -7.07 4.38 -5.36
CA TYR A 159 -6.65 5.53 -6.16
C TYR A 159 -5.15 5.48 -6.44
N HIS A 160 -4.73 6.14 -7.50
CA HIS A 160 -3.39 6.63 -7.69
C HIS A 160 -3.42 8.14 -7.47
N PHE A 161 -2.40 8.72 -6.88
CA PHE A 161 -2.35 10.15 -6.57
C PHE A 161 -0.91 10.64 -6.41
N ASP A 162 -0.72 11.94 -6.50
CA ASP A 162 0.50 12.61 -6.10
C ASP A 162 0.54 12.75 -4.57
N ALA A 163 1.55 12.14 -3.94
CA ALA A 163 1.67 12.13 -2.48
C ALA A 163 1.90 13.53 -1.90
N THR A 164 2.59 14.40 -2.63
CA THR A 164 2.83 15.78 -2.21
C THR A 164 1.53 16.60 -2.26
N GLU A 165 0.78 16.47 -3.35
CA GLU A 165 -0.48 17.19 -3.50
C GLU A 165 -1.55 16.69 -2.54
N LEU A 166 -1.58 15.38 -2.24
CA LEU A 166 -2.46 14.84 -1.20
C LEU A 166 -2.10 15.42 0.17
N ALA A 167 -0.81 15.53 0.50
CA ALA A 167 -0.37 16.17 1.76
C ALA A 167 -0.80 17.64 1.81
N ASN A 168 -0.64 18.40 0.72
CA ASN A 168 -1.07 19.80 0.61
C ASN A 168 -2.59 19.94 0.78
N TYR A 169 -3.37 19.09 0.14
CA TYR A 169 -4.83 19.10 0.26
C TYR A 169 -5.29 18.83 1.71
N LEU A 170 -4.71 17.82 2.36
CA LEU A 170 -5.03 17.48 3.75
C LEU A 170 -4.55 18.55 4.74
N LYS A 171 -3.45 19.25 4.44
CA LYS A 171 -2.98 20.41 5.18
C LYS A 171 -4.04 21.52 5.18
N GLU A 172 -4.52 21.92 4.01
CA GLU A 172 -5.57 22.94 3.90
C GLU A 172 -6.82 22.52 4.67
N TYR A 173 -7.27 21.28 4.50
CA TYR A 173 -8.40 20.70 5.21
C TYR A 173 -8.25 20.75 6.73
N ALA A 174 -7.08 20.36 7.25
CA ALA A 174 -6.80 20.35 8.69
C ALA A 174 -6.67 21.76 9.27
N CYS A 175 -5.98 22.69 8.59
CA CYS A 175 -5.82 24.06 9.01
C CYS A 175 -7.16 24.81 9.07
N GLN A 176 -8.08 24.59 8.14
CA GLN A 176 -9.45 25.12 8.16
C GLN A 176 -10.25 24.65 9.39
N ARG A 177 -9.83 23.54 10.02
CA ARG A 177 -10.42 22.97 11.24
C ARG A 177 -9.65 23.28 12.51
N GLY A 178 -8.76 24.27 12.45
CA GLY A 178 -8.06 24.81 13.62
C GLY A 178 -6.74 24.15 13.96
N VAL A 179 -6.20 23.25 13.12
CA VAL A 179 -4.84 22.74 13.31
C VAL A 179 -3.84 23.85 13.07
N LYS A 180 -2.98 24.12 14.08
CA LYS A 180 -1.87 25.06 13.96
C LYS A 180 -0.76 24.45 13.11
N HIS A 181 -0.31 25.15 12.11
CA HIS A 181 0.82 24.75 11.28
C HIS A 181 2.03 25.62 11.62
N LEU A 182 3.13 24.98 11.98
CA LEU A 182 4.41 25.62 12.29
C LEU A 182 5.50 25.07 11.38
N ILE A 183 6.26 26.00 10.79
CA ILE A 183 7.46 25.67 10.02
C ILE A 183 8.67 25.87 10.90
N GLY A 184 9.50 24.85 11.06
CA GLY A 184 10.73 24.92 11.82
C GLY A 184 11.41 23.57 12.01
N ASP A 185 12.75 23.65 12.07
CA ASP A 185 13.58 22.48 12.37
C ASP A 185 13.61 22.23 13.87
N VAL A 186 13.19 21.03 14.30
CA VAL A 186 13.36 20.60 15.69
C VAL A 186 14.82 20.24 15.91
N ILE A 187 15.52 20.99 16.74
CA ILE A 187 16.96 20.78 17.05
C ILE A 187 17.17 19.96 18.32
N GLU A 188 16.27 20.07 19.30
CA GLU A 188 16.35 19.37 20.58
C GLU A 188 14.98 18.85 21.01
N VAL A 189 14.97 17.72 21.73
CA VAL A 189 13.76 17.11 22.30
C VAL A 189 14.00 16.89 23.78
N SER A 190 13.19 17.54 24.61
CA SER A 190 13.29 17.44 26.07
C SER A 190 12.45 16.28 26.60
N THR A 191 13.01 15.52 27.53
CA THR A 191 12.33 14.39 28.17
C THR A 191 12.34 14.51 29.69
N THR A 192 11.25 14.08 30.32
CA THR A 192 11.17 13.94 31.78
C THR A 192 11.96 12.72 32.27
N GLN A 193 12.15 12.60 33.60
CA GLN A 193 12.77 11.41 34.21
C GLN A 193 12.07 10.07 33.85
N ASN A 194 10.78 10.11 33.52
CA ASN A 194 10.00 8.94 33.11
C ASN A 194 10.02 8.72 31.60
N GLN A 195 10.95 9.34 30.87
CA GLN A 195 11.07 9.27 29.41
C GLN A 195 9.79 9.72 28.65
N HIS A 196 8.99 10.62 29.23
CA HIS A 196 7.95 11.33 28.49
C HIS A 196 8.58 12.53 27.81
N ILE A 197 8.27 12.75 26.55
CA ILE A 197 8.67 13.97 25.83
C ILE A 197 7.75 15.09 26.32
N ASP A 198 8.32 16.16 26.86
CA ASP A 198 7.58 17.32 27.36
C ASP A 198 7.68 18.54 26.45
N ALA A 199 8.75 18.64 25.65
CA ALA A 199 8.88 19.75 24.72
C ALA A 199 9.78 19.44 23.51
N LEU A 200 9.52 20.18 22.43
CA LEU A 200 10.39 20.31 21.26
C LEU A 200 10.99 21.72 21.22
N MET A 201 12.29 21.83 20.93
CA MET A 201 12.99 23.10 20.72
C MET A 201 13.19 23.28 19.22
N LEU A 202 12.70 24.37 18.67
CA LEU A 202 12.91 24.75 17.28
C LEU A 202 14.22 25.52 17.09
N ALA A 203 14.75 25.53 15.88
CA ALA A 203 15.99 26.23 15.52
C ALA A 203 15.91 27.76 15.74
N ASN A 204 14.72 28.34 15.72
CA ASN A 204 14.47 29.74 16.03
C ASN A 204 14.45 30.06 17.53
N GLY A 205 14.67 29.07 18.41
CA GLY A 205 14.66 29.18 19.85
C GLY A 205 13.26 29.02 20.49
N GLU A 206 12.23 28.81 19.73
CA GLU A 206 10.88 28.57 20.24
C GLU A 206 10.78 27.18 20.91
N ARG A 207 10.24 27.15 22.14
CA ARG A 207 9.97 25.90 22.88
C ARG A 207 8.49 25.54 22.79
N LEU A 208 8.20 24.37 22.23
CA LEU A 208 6.86 23.85 22.07
C LEU A 208 6.60 22.73 23.09
N ASN A 209 5.81 23.03 24.13
CA ASN A 209 5.37 22.03 25.10
C ASN A 209 4.24 21.17 24.52
N ALA A 210 4.21 19.88 24.86
CA ALA A 210 3.17 18.95 24.44
C ALA A 210 2.84 17.93 25.54
N ASP A 211 1.57 17.55 25.64
CA ASP A 211 1.13 16.43 26.48
C ASP A 211 1.27 15.10 25.75
N PHE A 212 1.08 15.12 24.45
CA PHE A 212 1.16 13.96 23.56
C PHE A 212 1.78 14.34 22.22
N LEU A 213 2.51 13.39 21.59
CA LEU A 213 3.17 13.64 20.31
C LEU A 213 2.88 12.51 19.31
N ILE A 214 2.79 12.88 18.04
CA ILE A 214 2.73 11.93 16.93
C ILE A 214 4.01 12.09 16.12
N ASP A 215 4.79 10.99 16.02
CA ASP A 215 6.01 10.94 15.22
C ASP A 215 5.69 10.52 13.79
N ALA A 216 5.57 11.48 12.90
CA ALA A 216 5.43 11.33 11.46
C ALA A 216 6.71 11.79 10.71
N SER A 217 7.87 11.80 11.41
CA SER A 217 9.14 12.35 10.90
C SER A 217 9.84 11.45 9.87
N GLY A 218 9.12 10.53 9.26
CA GLY A 218 9.63 9.65 8.21
C GLY A 218 10.71 8.69 8.71
N PHE A 219 11.65 8.31 7.83
CA PHE A 219 12.74 7.40 8.20
C PHE A 219 13.66 7.95 9.30
N SER A 220 13.60 9.25 9.62
CA SER A 220 14.36 9.81 10.72
C SER A 220 13.87 9.30 12.07
N ALA A 221 12.57 9.01 12.21
CA ALA A 221 11.91 8.51 13.43
C ALA A 221 12.43 9.23 14.68
N LYS A 222 12.36 10.56 14.62
CA LYS A 222 13.09 11.45 15.53
C LYS A 222 12.66 11.28 16.99
N LEU A 223 11.37 11.10 17.23
CA LEU A 223 10.84 10.94 18.58
C LEU A 223 10.93 9.49 19.05
N ILE A 224 10.39 8.55 18.27
CA ILE A 224 10.24 7.17 18.72
C ILE A 224 11.58 6.42 18.81
N HIS A 225 12.46 6.56 17.82
CA HIS A 225 13.73 5.84 17.80
C HIS A 225 14.87 6.68 18.38
N LYS A 226 15.11 7.90 17.86
CA LYS A 226 16.28 8.68 18.24
C LYS A 226 16.18 9.23 19.66
N THR A 227 15.00 9.65 20.10
CA THR A 227 14.82 10.21 21.45
C THR A 227 14.45 9.15 22.47
N LEU A 228 13.42 8.32 22.20
CA LEU A 228 12.94 7.35 23.18
C LEU A 228 13.65 5.99 23.11
N GLY A 229 14.54 5.77 22.13
CA GLY A 229 15.34 4.55 22.03
C GLY A 229 14.53 3.28 21.76
N VAL A 230 13.29 3.39 21.25
CA VAL A 230 12.50 2.20 20.89
C VAL A 230 13.22 1.43 19.79
N PRO A 231 13.48 0.13 19.94
CA PRO A 231 14.17 -0.66 18.93
C PRO A 231 13.41 -0.73 17.61
N PHE A 232 14.15 -0.92 16.54
CA PHE A 232 13.62 -1.17 15.20
C PHE A 232 13.98 -2.58 14.74
N GLN A 233 12.99 -3.39 14.45
CA GLN A 233 13.16 -4.73 13.89
C GLN A 233 13.33 -4.62 12.37
N SER A 234 14.55 -4.87 11.90
CA SER A 234 14.87 -4.85 10.47
C SER A 234 14.45 -6.14 9.79
N PHE A 235 13.83 -6.03 8.60
CA PHE A 235 13.49 -7.16 7.74
C PHE A 235 14.44 -7.29 6.53
N ALA A 236 15.59 -6.61 6.54
CA ALA A 236 16.51 -6.56 5.39
C ALA A 236 17.09 -7.94 4.96
N ASN A 237 17.02 -8.96 5.82
CA ASN A 237 17.41 -10.32 5.47
C ASN A 237 16.23 -11.19 4.98
N GLU A 238 15.01 -10.68 5.06
CA GLU A 238 13.77 -11.38 4.73
C GLU A 238 13.06 -10.74 3.53
N LEU A 239 13.26 -9.41 3.34
CA LEU A 239 12.82 -8.62 2.18
C LEU A 239 14.07 -7.90 1.66
N LEU A 240 14.61 -8.38 0.55
CA LEU A 240 15.96 -8.01 0.09
C LEU A 240 16.05 -6.64 -0.59
N ASN A 241 14.93 -6.02 -0.90
CA ASN A 241 14.88 -4.71 -1.54
C ASN A 241 15.12 -3.59 -0.52
N ASP A 242 16.16 -2.80 -0.76
CA ASP A 242 16.63 -1.72 0.12
C ASP A 242 16.74 -0.37 -0.60
N SER A 243 16.47 -0.35 -1.88
CA SER A 243 16.69 0.83 -2.73
C SER A 243 15.60 0.96 -3.79
N ALA A 244 15.37 2.18 -4.24
CA ALA A 244 14.57 2.44 -5.43
C ALA A 244 15.20 3.54 -6.29
N VAL A 245 14.93 3.49 -7.59
CA VAL A 245 15.22 4.56 -8.53
C VAL A 245 13.94 4.94 -9.26
N THR A 246 13.66 6.24 -9.41
CA THR A 246 12.39 6.72 -9.94
C THR A 246 12.56 7.74 -11.06
N VAL A 247 11.62 7.72 -12.00
CA VAL A 247 11.52 8.70 -13.09
C VAL A 247 10.05 8.95 -13.43
N PRO A 248 9.57 10.22 -13.40
CA PRO A 248 8.26 10.57 -13.92
C PRO A 248 8.31 10.68 -15.44
N VAL A 249 7.26 10.20 -16.12
CA VAL A 249 7.05 10.42 -17.56
C VAL A 249 5.79 11.26 -17.73
N PRO A 250 5.86 12.46 -18.31
CA PRO A 250 4.67 13.28 -18.52
C PRO A 250 3.58 12.53 -19.30
N ALA A 251 2.32 12.71 -18.94
CA ALA A 251 1.22 12.21 -19.74
C ALA A 251 1.25 12.94 -21.11
N LEU A 252 1.14 12.20 -22.19
CA LEU A 252 0.91 12.84 -23.48
C LEU A 252 -0.47 13.50 -23.41
N MET A 253 -0.52 14.82 -23.48
CA MET A 253 -1.78 15.50 -23.78
C MET A 253 -2.28 14.97 -25.12
N ASP A 254 -3.59 14.72 -25.23
CA ASP A 254 -4.24 14.44 -26.51
C ASP A 254 -4.01 15.64 -27.44
N SER A 255 -2.83 15.70 -28.06
CA SER A 255 -2.49 16.74 -29.03
C SER A 255 -3.07 16.30 -30.36
N THR A 256 -4.18 16.88 -30.72
CA THR A 256 -4.67 16.94 -32.11
C THR A 256 -3.71 17.74 -33.03
N GLN A 257 -2.52 18.09 -32.51
CA GLN A 257 -1.47 18.81 -33.24
C GLN A 257 -0.12 18.17 -32.90
N THR A 258 0.30 17.17 -33.65
CA THR A 258 1.73 16.86 -33.76
C THR A 258 2.05 16.50 -35.20
N GLN A 259 2.79 17.41 -35.83
CA GLN A 259 3.50 17.18 -37.07
C GLN A 259 4.50 16.03 -36.91
N GLN A 260 4.47 15.16 -37.90
CA GLN A 260 5.42 14.16 -38.36
C GLN A 260 6.80 14.21 -37.69
N THR A 261 7.14 13.20 -36.90
CA THR A 261 8.52 12.74 -36.73
C THR A 261 8.55 11.21 -36.71
N HIS A 262 9.47 10.66 -37.49
CA HIS A 262 9.78 9.27 -37.70
C HIS A 262 10.14 8.56 -36.37
N ASP A 263 9.21 7.75 -35.80
CA ASP A 263 9.56 6.61 -34.95
C ASP A 263 8.29 5.80 -34.59
N LEU A 264 7.77 5.07 -35.56
CA LEU A 264 6.54 4.28 -35.38
C LEU A 264 6.69 3.07 -34.41
N GLN A 265 7.91 2.59 -34.16
CA GLN A 265 8.15 1.49 -33.22
C GLN A 265 8.21 1.96 -31.75
N ASN A 266 8.77 3.14 -31.48
CA ASN A 266 8.78 3.72 -30.13
C ASN A 266 7.39 4.17 -29.68
N HIS A 267 6.51 4.55 -30.60
CA HIS A 267 5.13 4.91 -30.32
C HIS A 267 4.27 3.71 -29.83
N ALA A 268 4.52 2.51 -30.31
CA ALA A 268 3.69 1.33 -29.96
C ALA A 268 3.92 0.86 -28.51
N LEU A 269 5.15 0.94 -28.00
CA LEU A 269 5.49 0.54 -26.62
C LEU A 269 5.11 1.62 -25.59
N GLN A 270 5.29 2.90 -25.93
CA GLN A 270 4.77 4.02 -25.11
C GLN A 270 3.24 4.01 -25.01
N THR A 271 2.53 3.69 -26.10
CA THR A 271 1.07 3.59 -26.11
C THR A 271 0.53 2.46 -25.24
N GLN A 272 1.26 1.39 -25.01
CA GLN A 272 0.79 0.28 -24.15
C GLN A 272 0.90 0.59 -22.65
N ALA A 273 1.98 1.26 -22.21
CA ALA A 273 2.14 1.72 -20.83
C ALA A 273 1.17 2.86 -20.49
N GLN A 274 0.87 3.74 -21.45
CA GLN A 274 -0.11 4.83 -21.33
C GLN A 274 -1.57 4.34 -21.35
N ARG A 275 -1.83 3.11 -21.80
CA ARG A 275 -3.18 2.53 -21.84
C ARG A 275 -3.69 2.04 -20.49
N ALA A 276 -2.82 1.76 -19.52
CA ALA A 276 -3.24 1.34 -18.18
C ALA A 276 -3.67 2.55 -17.35
N LYS A 277 -4.90 3.02 -17.53
CA LYS A 277 -5.40 4.22 -16.80
C LYS A 277 -5.88 3.93 -15.38
N TYR A 278 -6.28 2.69 -15.08
CA TYR A 278 -7.03 2.39 -13.86
C TYR A 278 -6.48 1.20 -13.06
N HIS A 279 -5.22 0.86 -13.23
CA HIS A 279 -4.53 -0.16 -12.41
C HIS A 279 -3.03 0.11 -12.35
N THR A 280 -2.41 -0.33 -11.25
CA THR A 280 -0.95 -0.34 -11.12
C THR A 280 -0.37 -1.50 -11.91
N ARG A 281 0.78 -1.33 -12.55
CA ARG A 281 1.57 -2.42 -13.13
C ARG A 281 2.81 -2.66 -12.29
N ALA A 282 3.06 -3.92 -11.93
CA ALA A 282 4.22 -4.38 -11.19
C ALA A 282 4.98 -5.40 -12.06
N THR A 283 6.02 -4.95 -12.76
CA THR A 283 6.81 -5.77 -13.68
C THR A 283 8.08 -6.26 -13.01
N ALA A 284 8.28 -7.57 -12.93
CA ALA A 284 9.51 -8.15 -12.41
C ALA A 284 10.69 -7.87 -13.33
N LEU A 285 11.79 -7.35 -12.77
CA LEU A 285 13.05 -7.05 -13.44
C LEU A 285 14.19 -7.92 -12.87
N SER A 286 15.43 -7.65 -13.27
CA SER A 286 16.59 -8.52 -12.96
C SER A 286 16.85 -8.69 -11.46
N ALA A 287 16.67 -7.64 -10.66
CA ALA A 287 16.98 -7.64 -9.22
C ALA A 287 15.91 -6.93 -8.36
N GLY A 288 14.64 -7.05 -8.75
CA GLY A 288 13.51 -6.43 -8.09
C GLY A 288 12.34 -6.24 -9.05
N TRP A 289 11.58 -5.15 -8.93
CA TRP A 289 10.39 -4.92 -9.74
C TRP A 289 10.13 -3.44 -10.00
N LEU A 290 9.60 -3.15 -11.19
CA LEU A 290 9.20 -1.82 -11.66
C LEU A 290 7.74 -1.60 -11.35
N TRP A 291 7.40 -0.49 -10.66
CA TRP A 291 6.01 -0.01 -10.63
C TRP A 291 5.76 1.02 -11.72
N GLN A 292 4.53 0.99 -12.25
CA GLN A 292 3.99 2.01 -13.13
C GLN A 292 2.63 2.46 -12.60
N ILE A 293 2.54 3.74 -12.22
CA ILE A 293 1.38 4.33 -11.56
C ILE A 293 0.84 5.47 -12.42
N PRO A 294 -0.34 5.31 -13.04
CA PRO A 294 -0.93 6.33 -13.89
C PRO A 294 -1.61 7.43 -13.06
N LEU A 295 -1.08 8.64 -13.14
CA LEU A 295 -1.71 9.86 -12.66
C LEU A 295 -2.35 10.61 -13.83
N THR A 296 -3.18 11.63 -13.56
CA THR A 296 -3.80 12.40 -14.63
C THR A 296 -2.82 13.27 -15.42
N ASN A 297 -1.69 13.68 -14.80
CA ASN A 297 -0.67 14.54 -15.41
C ASN A 297 0.62 13.80 -15.82
N ARG A 298 0.87 12.57 -15.30
CA ARG A 298 2.08 11.80 -15.58
C ARG A 298 1.92 10.33 -15.29
N LEU A 299 2.84 9.53 -15.81
CA LEU A 299 3.06 8.15 -15.37
C LEU A 299 4.23 8.13 -14.39
N GLY A 300 3.96 7.77 -13.13
CA GLY A 300 5.00 7.52 -12.14
C GLY A 300 5.66 6.17 -12.41
N ASN A 301 6.98 6.14 -12.53
CA ASN A 301 7.73 4.90 -12.69
C ASN A 301 8.81 4.82 -11.63
N GLY A 302 9.02 3.62 -11.11
CA GLY A 302 10.13 3.40 -10.21
C GLY A 302 10.48 1.92 -10.08
N TYR A 303 11.76 1.68 -9.98
CA TYR A 303 12.34 0.35 -9.83
C TYR A 303 12.79 0.14 -8.39
N VAL A 304 12.09 -0.70 -7.66
CA VAL A 304 12.48 -1.23 -6.34
C VAL A 304 13.45 -2.36 -6.56
N TYR A 305 14.66 -2.26 -5.99
CA TYR A 305 15.71 -3.25 -6.23
C TYR A 305 16.55 -3.51 -4.98
N SER A 306 17.30 -4.60 -5.02
CA SER A 306 18.28 -4.94 -3.99
C SER A 306 19.67 -4.44 -4.38
N SER A 307 20.24 -3.52 -3.58
CA SER A 307 21.59 -3.00 -3.80
C SER A 307 22.69 -4.06 -3.62
N ARG A 308 22.36 -5.23 -3.06
CA ARG A 308 23.28 -6.38 -2.99
C ARG A 308 23.47 -7.08 -4.34
N TYR A 309 22.52 -6.97 -5.26
CA TYR A 309 22.50 -7.69 -6.54
C TYR A 309 22.62 -6.76 -7.74
N LEU A 310 22.33 -5.48 -7.59
CA LEU A 310 22.35 -4.52 -8.67
C LEU A 310 22.87 -3.17 -8.19
N SER A 311 23.86 -2.59 -8.88
CA SER A 311 24.33 -1.25 -8.55
C SER A 311 23.30 -0.18 -8.91
N ALA A 312 23.36 0.98 -8.24
CA ALA A 312 22.46 2.08 -8.49
C ALA A 312 22.44 2.53 -9.96
N ASN A 313 23.63 2.63 -10.59
CA ASN A 313 23.74 3.01 -12.00
C ASN A 313 23.15 1.94 -12.94
N ALA A 314 23.34 0.66 -12.64
CA ALA A 314 22.74 -0.42 -13.43
C ALA A 314 21.21 -0.45 -13.28
N ALA A 315 20.71 -0.20 -12.07
CA ALA A 315 19.26 -0.08 -11.82
C ALA A 315 18.65 1.11 -12.59
N ALA A 316 19.34 2.26 -12.62
CA ALA A 316 18.90 3.41 -13.42
C ALA A 316 18.82 3.08 -14.91
N LYS A 317 19.85 2.42 -15.47
CA LYS A 317 19.85 2.00 -16.88
C LYS A 317 18.75 1.01 -17.20
N GLU A 318 18.54 0.01 -16.35
CA GLU A 318 17.47 -0.99 -16.53
C GLU A 318 16.09 -0.35 -16.45
N LEU A 319 15.86 0.59 -15.50
CA LEU A 319 14.64 1.39 -15.43
C LEU A 319 14.40 2.17 -16.72
N LEU A 320 15.39 3.01 -17.12
CA LEU A 320 15.25 3.89 -18.29
C LEU A 320 15.00 3.09 -19.58
N HIS A 321 15.71 1.97 -19.75
CA HIS A 321 15.46 1.05 -20.85
C HIS A 321 14.03 0.46 -20.81
N SER A 322 13.57 0.03 -19.63
CA SER A 322 12.22 -0.57 -19.45
C SER A 322 11.07 0.42 -19.73
N VAL A 323 11.33 1.72 -19.62
CA VAL A 323 10.33 2.76 -19.89
C VAL A 323 10.64 3.57 -21.18
N ASN A 324 11.57 3.08 -22.00
CA ASN A 324 11.99 3.70 -23.27
C ASN A 324 12.44 5.16 -23.16
N LEU A 325 13.22 5.47 -22.13
CA LEU A 325 13.84 6.78 -21.95
C LEU A 325 15.36 6.76 -22.24
N PRO A 326 15.93 7.88 -22.72
CA PRO A 326 17.39 8.00 -22.90
C PRO A 326 18.15 7.78 -21.59
N GLU A 327 19.34 7.15 -21.65
CA GLU A 327 20.20 6.95 -20.48
C GLU A 327 20.65 8.27 -19.80
N SER A 328 20.57 9.40 -20.51
CA SER A 328 20.86 10.75 -19.99
C SER A 328 19.73 11.35 -19.16
N THR A 329 18.56 10.70 -19.09
CA THR A 329 17.41 11.19 -18.32
C THR A 329 17.75 11.20 -16.83
N GLN A 330 17.43 12.33 -16.17
CA GLN A 330 17.64 12.45 -14.74
C GLN A 330 16.69 11.52 -13.96
N VAL A 331 17.25 10.79 -13.00
CA VAL A 331 16.52 9.89 -12.11
C VAL A 331 16.77 10.27 -10.66
N ARG A 332 15.83 9.90 -9.77
CA ARG A 332 15.96 10.09 -8.32
C ARG A 332 16.21 8.76 -7.64
N PHE A 333 17.24 8.68 -6.81
CA PHE A 333 17.55 7.51 -5.99
C PHE A 333 16.95 7.66 -4.59
N LEU A 334 16.42 6.57 -4.07
CA LEU A 334 15.83 6.48 -2.73
C LEU A 334 16.43 5.29 -1.99
N LYS A 335 16.72 5.48 -0.70
CA LYS A 335 17.09 4.42 0.23
C LYS A 335 15.87 4.06 1.07
N MET A 336 15.68 2.77 1.34
CA MET A 336 14.57 2.27 2.12
C MET A 336 15.07 1.54 3.36
N ARG A 337 14.41 1.79 4.49
CA ARG A 337 14.64 1.09 5.75
C ARG A 337 13.46 0.15 6.00
N VAL A 338 13.59 -1.10 5.55
CA VAL A 338 12.52 -2.09 5.64
C VAL A 338 12.46 -2.71 7.02
N GLY A 339 11.30 -2.67 7.66
CA GLY A 339 11.11 -3.19 9.01
C GLY A 339 10.01 -2.46 9.77
N VAL A 340 9.99 -2.65 11.10
CA VAL A 340 8.97 -2.13 12.00
C VAL A 340 9.57 -1.70 13.33
N SER A 341 9.02 -0.64 13.94
CA SER A 341 9.29 -0.27 15.33
C SER A 341 8.71 -1.33 16.27
N ASP A 342 9.45 -1.76 17.28
CA ASP A 342 8.97 -2.73 18.28
C ASP A 342 7.68 -2.24 18.97
N LYS A 343 7.52 -0.92 19.06
CA LYS A 343 6.33 -0.28 19.60
C LYS A 343 5.97 0.92 18.73
N ALA A 344 4.78 0.89 18.17
CA ALA A 344 4.21 2.05 17.49
C ALA A 344 3.80 3.13 18.50
N TRP A 345 3.36 2.72 19.69
CA TRP A 345 2.98 3.63 20.77
C TRP A 345 3.83 3.37 22.01
N HIS A 346 4.71 4.32 22.34
CA HIS A 346 5.56 4.29 23.52
C HIS A 346 5.43 5.58 24.33
N ASN A 347 5.17 5.44 25.63
CA ASN A 347 4.90 6.57 26.54
C ASN A 347 3.82 7.51 25.98
N ASN A 348 4.14 8.76 25.74
CA ASN A 348 3.26 9.76 25.15
C ASN A 348 3.56 10.02 23.66
N VAL A 349 4.18 9.08 22.96
CA VAL A 349 4.50 9.19 21.55
C VAL A 349 3.85 8.06 20.75
N LEU A 350 3.12 8.40 19.70
CA LEU A 350 2.62 7.49 18.66
C LEU A 350 3.44 7.69 17.39
N ALA A 351 4.11 6.67 16.91
CA ALA A 351 4.75 6.67 15.59
C ALA A 351 3.79 6.23 14.50
N ILE A 352 3.81 6.91 13.36
CA ILE A 352 3.01 6.59 12.16
C ILE A 352 3.87 6.70 10.89
N GLY A 353 3.37 6.15 9.79
CA GLY A 353 4.05 6.19 8.50
C GLY A 353 5.45 5.57 8.58
N LEU A 354 6.43 6.16 7.90
CA LEU A 354 7.79 5.62 7.82
C LEU A 354 8.56 5.65 9.16
N ALA A 355 8.10 6.40 10.16
CA ALA A 355 8.64 6.37 11.51
C ALA A 355 8.23 5.08 12.26
N GLN A 356 7.06 4.54 11.95
CA GLN A 356 6.52 3.31 12.52
C GLN A 356 7.04 2.06 11.81
N SER A 357 6.89 2.00 10.50
CA SER A 357 7.21 0.81 9.71
C SER A 357 7.30 1.14 8.22
N PHE A 358 8.06 0.33 7.51
CA PHE A 358 8.07 0.34 6.06
C PHE A 358 8.24 -1.08 5.52
N ILE A 359 7.37 -1.46 4.61
CA ILE A 359 7.50 -2.63 3.74
C ILE A 359 7.41 -2.12 2.31
N GLU A 360 8.16 -2.73 1.41
CA GLU A 360 8.14 -2.33 0.00
C GLU A 360 6.70 -2.21 -0.55
N PRO A 361 6.43 -1.22 -1.43
CA PRO A 361 5.07 -0.80 -1.75
C PRO A 361 4.36 -1.69 -2.78
N LEU A 362 4.72 -2.99 -2.87
CA LEU A 362 4.22 -3.93 -3.87
C LEU A 362 2.68 -4.01 -3.89
N GLU A 363 2.07 -3.98 -2.72
CA GLU A 363 0.62 -4.05 -2.54
C GLU A 363 0.00 -2.72 -2.05
N ALA A 364 0.76 -1.62 -2.16
CA ALA A 364 0.30 -0.27 -1.82
C ALA A 364 -0.23 -0.11 -0.37
N THR A 365 0.43 -0.76 0.60
CA THR A 365 -0.03 -0.85 2.00
C THR A 365 0.45 0.28 2.90
N SER A 366 1.38 1.12 2.47
CA SER A 366 2.03 2.14 3.31
C SER A 366 1.03 3.11 3.94
N ILE A 367 0.13 3.68 3.14
CA ILE A 367 -0.93 4.58 3.63
C ILE A 367 -1.96 3.84 4.45
N MET A 368 -2.34 2.63 4.04
CA MET A 368 -3.29 1.79 4.78
C MET A 368 -2.79 1.47 6.21
N MET A 369 -1.50 1.20 6.39
CA MET A 369 -0.91 1.01 7.72
C MET A 369 -1.01 2.27 8.59
N THR A 370 -0.82 3.46 8.00
CA THR A 370 -1.00 4.74 8.70
C THR A 370 -2.46 4.92 9.13
N GLN A 371 -3.41 4.68 8.23
CA GLN A 371 -4.84 4.77 8.51
C GLN A 371 -5.26 3.81 9.62
N PHE A 372 -4.87 2.55 9.53
CA PHE A 372 -5.14 1.54 10.55
C PHE A 372 -4.63 1.97 11.93
N THR A 373 -3.40 2.49 12.00
CA THR A 373 -2.81 2.93 13.27
C THR A 373 -3.57 4.11 13.85
N LEU A 374 -3.96 5.09 13.03
CA LEU A 374 -4.74 6.26 13.46
C LEU A 374 -6.14 5.85 13.94
N GLU A 375 -6.83 5.00 13.22
CA GLU A 375 -8.16 4.49 13.60
C GLU A 375 -8.11 3.77 14.95
N ARG A 376 -7.11 2.87 15.13
CA ARG A 376 -6.90 2.18 16.41
C ARG A 376 -6.54 3.13 17.54
N PHE A 377 -5.68 4.10 17.28
CA PHE A 377 -5.33 5.13 18.28
C PHE A 377 -6.56 5.91 18.72
N MET A 378 -7.33 6.45 17.78
CA MET A 378 -8.53 7.23 18.08
C MET A 378 -9.56 6.41 18.87
N SER A 379 -9.77 5.15 18.51
CA SER A 379 -10.70 4.25 19.22
C SER A 379 -10.29 3.90 20.65
N LEU A 380 -9.00 4.00 20.97
CA LEU A 380 -8.44 3.70 22.30
C LEU A 380 -8.16 4.95 23.13
N PHE A 381 -8.27 6.16 22.55
CA PHE A 381 -7.78 7.39 23.16
C PHE A 381 -8.53 7.78 24.44
N GLU A 382 -9.85 7.72 24.47
CA GLU A 382 -10.64 8.00 25.66
C GLU A 382 -10.29 7.03 26.79
N ARG A 383 -10.20 5.72 26.48
CA ARG A 383 -9.77 4.70 27.43
C ARG A 383 -8.37 4.95 27.98
N TYR A 384 -7.45 5.37 27.12
CA TYR A 384 -6.07 5.70 27.49
C TYR A 384 -6.01 6.78 28.57
N GLN A 385 -6.97 7.72 28.57
CA GLN A 385 -6.98 8.84 29.53
C GLN A 385 -7.58 8.48 30.90
N LEU A 386 -8.25 7.32 31.06
CA LEU A 386 -8.96 6.99 32.30
C LEU A 386 -8.03 6.83 33.53
N ASN A 387 -7.01 6.02 33.42
CA ASN A 387 -6.06 5.71 34.49
C ASN A 387 -4.81 5.01 33.96
N LYS A 388 -3.83 4.76 34.86
CA LYS A 388 -2.53 4.16 34.47
C LYS A 388 -2.64 2.74 33.91
N GLN A 389 -3.57 1.93 34.39
CA GLN A 389 -3.81 0.57 33.89
C GLN A 389 -4.42 0.62 32.49
N ALA A 390 -5.43 1.46 32.28
CA ALA A 390 -6.07 1.65 30.98
C ALA A 390 -5.10 2.23 29.94
N GLU A 391 -4.23 3.15 30.36
CA GLU A 391 -3.12 3.67 29.55
C GLU A 391 -2.21 2.55 29.05
N THR A 392 -1.74 1.69 29.97
CA THR A 392 -0.84 0.58 29.62
C THR A 392 -1.52 -0.41 28.67
N LEU A 393 -2.77 -0.78 28.95
CA LEU A 393 -3.53 -1.72 28.15
C LEU A 393 -3.84 -1.15 26.74
N SER A 394 -4.18 0.13 26.64
CA SER A 394 -4.41 0.78 25.32
C SER A 394 -3.17 0.73 24.44
N ARG A 395 -1.98 1.05 25.01
CA ARG A 395 -0.71 0.94 24.27
C ARG A 395 -0.40 -0.49 23.85
N GLN A 396 -0.58 -1.46 24.75
CA GLN A 396 -0.35 -2.88 24.43
C GLN A 396 -1.27 -3.36 23.32
N THR A 397 -2.56 -3.03 23.38
CA THR A 397 -3.57 -3.42 22.39
C THR A 397 -3.21 -2.85 21.00
N LEU A 398 -2.84 -1.56 20.92
CA LEU A 398 -2.44 -0.96 19.65
C LEU A 398 -1.15 -1.58 19.12
N ASN A 399 -0.12 -1.68 19.93
CA ASN A 399 1.18 -2.22 19.52
C ASN A 399 1.06 -3.66 19.00
N GLN A 400 0.26 -4.49 19.65
CA GLN A 400 0.00 -5.85 19.20
C GLN A 400 -0.73 -5.87 17.86
N ALA A 401 -1.76 -5.06 17.69
CA ALA A 401 -2.53 -4.99 16.45
C ALA A 401 -1.67 -4.50 15.27
N VAL A 402 -0.84 -3.46 15.48
CA VAL A 402 0.08 -2.94 14.47
C VAL A 402 1.13 -4.00 14.09
N MET A 403 1.74 -4.66 15.07
CA MET A 403 2.73 -5.69 14.81
C MET A 403 2.13 -6.87 14.02
N GLN A 404 0.93 -7.34 14.39
CA GLN A 404 0.22 -8.40 13.66
C GLN A 404 -0.05 -8.00 12.20
N LEU A 405 -0.54 -6.79 11.96
CA LEU A 405 -0.78 -6.28 10.61
C LEU A 405 0.52 -6.24 9.78
N VAL A 406 1.59 -5.68 10.33
CA VAL A 406 2.88 -5.55 9.64
C VAL A 406 3.46 -6.92 9.30
N LEU A 407 3.43 -7.88 10.24
CA LEU A 407 3.90 -9.24 9.99
C LEU A 407 3.01 -9.99 8.99
N GLY A 408 1.71 -9.76 8.99
CA GLY A 408 0.80 -10.29 7.98
C GLY A 408 1.07 -9.75 6.58
N ILE A 409 1.36 -8.46 6.46
CA ILE A 409 1.78 -7.83 5.19
C ILE A 409 3.12 -8.41 4.74
N LYS A 410 4.10 -8.52 5.64
CA LYS A 410 5.41 -9.10 5.33
C LYS A 410 5.27 -10.50 4.75
N ASP A 411 4.49 -11.38 5.38
CA ASP A 411 4.27 -12.74 4.90
C ASP A 411 3.66 -12.75 3.48
N TYR A 412 2.69 -11.89 3.23
CA TYR A 412 2.06 -11.81 1.92
C TYR A 412 3.01 -11.30 0.83
N ILE A 413 3.83 -10.29 1.14
CA ILE A 413 4.87 -9.80 0.22
C ILE A 413 5.91 -10.89 -0.03
N GLN A 414 6.38 -11.59 1.02
CA GLN A 414 7.32 -12.71 0.87
C GLN A 414 6.75 -13.83 -0.02
N ALA A 415 5.44 -14.09 0.06
CA ALA A 415 4.79 -15.12 -0.76
C ALA A 415 4.98 -14.86 -2.27
N HIS A 416 4.96 -13.60 -2.74
CA HIS A 416 5.22 -13.27 -4.15
C HIS A 416 6.62 -13.74 -4.60
N TYR A 417 7.62 -13.56 -3.75
CA TYR A 417 9.00 -13.95 -4.05
C TYR A 417 9.22 -15.46 -3.94
N VAL A 418 8.72 -16.08 -2.88
CA VAL A 418 8.89 -17.51 -2.62
C VAL A 418 8.23 -18.37 -3.69
N THR A 419 7.11 -17.92 -4.26
CA THR A 419 6.36 -18.66 -5.30
C THR A 419 6.90 -18.42 -6.72
N SER A 420 7.79 -17.44 -6.93
CA SER A 420 8.39 -17.12 -8.22
C SER A 420 9.23 -18.28 -8.77
N GLN A 421 9.23 -18.48 -10.09
CA GLN A 421 10.07 -19.46 -10.80
C GLN A 421 11.30 -18.83 -11.45
N ARG A 422 11.51 -17.53 -11.30
CA ARG A 422 12.66 -16.81 -11.88
C ARG A 422 14.00 -17.37 -11.39
N SER A 423 15.02 -17.29 -12.24
CA SER A 423 16.33 -17.94 -12.05
C SER A 423 17.51 -16.98 -11.85
N GLU A 424 17.30 -15.67 -11.96
CA GLU A 424 18.36 -14.68 -11.71
C GLU A 424 18.80 -14.72 -10.24
N ALA A 425 20.05 -14.39 -9.97
CA ALA A 425 20.67 -14.51 -8.65
C ALA A 425 19.85 -13.86 -7.52
N TYR A 426 19.29 -12.68 -7.76
CA TYR A 426 18.39 -12.00 -6.82
C TYR A 426 17.15 -12.84 -6.51
N TRP A 427 16.44 -13.32 -7.53
CA TRP A 427 15.18 -14.09 -7.37
C TRP A 427 15.43 -15.42 -6.68
N VAL A 428 16.55 -16.09 -7.01
CA VAL A 428 16.96 -17.33 -6.32
C VAL A 428 17.24 -17.06 -4.83
N ALA A 429 17.86 -15.94 -4.49
CA ALA A 429 18.12 -15.56 -3.10
C ALA A 429 16.83 -15.16 -2.37
N ALA A 430 15.96 -14.34 -3.00
CA ALA A 430 14.70 -13.91 -2.44
C ALA A 430 13.73 -15.09 -2.16
N LYS A 431 13.82 -16.15 -2.95
CA LYS A 431 13.07 -17.39 -2.73
C LYS A 431 13.54 -18.19 -1.50
N LYS A 432 14.81 -18.03 -1.11
CA LYS A 432 15.45 -18.80 -0.04
C LYS A 432 15.52 -18.07 1.30
N VAL A 433 14.96 -16.88 1.42
CA VAL A 433 14.93 -16.14 2.69
C VAL A 433 14.14 -16.90 3.76
N ALA A 434 14.42 -16.63 5.02
CA ALA A 434 13.61 -17.16 6.11
C ALA A 434 12.18 -16.59 6.05
N ILE A 435 11.19 -17.47 6.17
CA ILE A 435 9.77 -17.12 6.21
C ILE A 435 9.17 -17.56 7.56
N SER A 436 8.06 -16.95 7.93
CA SER A 436 7.36 -17.29 9.15
C SER A 436 6.81 -18.73 9.11
N GLN A 437 6.59 -19.32 10.29
CA GLN A 437 5.93 -20.63 10.40
C GLN A 437 4.54 -20.59 9.76
N ARG A 438 3.79 -19.50 9.96
CA ARG A 438 2.47 -19.31 9.35
C ARG A 438 2.54 -19.35 7.82
N LEU A 439 3.45 -18.56 7.20
CA LEU A 439 3.63 -18.57 5.75
C LEU A 439 4.09 -19.94 5.24
N THR A 440 4.99 -20.62 5.97
CA THR A 440 5.42 -21.99 5.63
C THR A 440 4.22 -22.93 5.55
N GLN A 441 3.35 -22.91 6.56
CA GLN A 441 2.17 -23.79 6.62
C GLN A 441 1.17 -23.47 5.51
N LEU A 442 0.91 -22.17 5.24
CA LEU A 442 0.03 -21.75 4.15
C LEU A 442 0.55 -22.24 2.79
N LEU A 443 1.83 -22.02 2.50
CA LEU A 443 2.42 -22.45 1.21
C LEU A 443 2.48 -23.97 1.09
N GLN A 444 2.79 -24.70 2.16
CA GLN A 444 2.78 -26.16 2.17
C GLN A 444 1.39 -26.74 1.93
N ALA A 445 0.36 -26.25 2.66
CA ALA A 445 -1.01 -26.72 2.48
C ALA A 445 -1.51 -26.46 1.05
N TRP A 446 -1.18 -25.30 0.48
CA TRP A 446 -1.50 -25.04 -0.91
C TRP A 446 -0.78 -26.01 -1.87
N TYR A 447 0.53 -26.17 -1.72
CA TYR A 447 1.39 -26.98 -2.60
C TYR A 447 1.04 -28.48 -2.52
N GLN A 448 0.69 -28.96 -1.32
CA GLN A 448 0.32 -30.37 -1.08
C GLN A 448 -1.16 -30.68 -1.37
N GLY A 449 -1.94 -29.69 -1.83
CA GLY A 449 -3.36 -29.86 -2.12
C GLY A 449 -4.24 -30.11 -0.89
N GLU A 450 -3.82 -29.67 0.30
CA GLU A 450 -4.56 -29.81 1.57
C GLU A 450 -5.72 -28.82 1.67
N ASP A 451 -6.45 -28.84 2.80
CA ASP A 451 -7.52 -27.87 3.05
C ASP A 451 -6.94 -26.51 3.38
N PHE A 452 -6.78 -25.69 2.35
CA PHE A 452 -6.22 -24.34 2.45
C PHE A 452 -7.19 -23.33 3.09
N ASP A 453 -8.49 -23.52 2.87
CA ASP A 453 -9.51 -22.63 3.43
C ASP A 453 -9.62 -22.78 4.96
N LEU A 454 -9.52 -24.00 5.45
CA LEU A 454 -9.46 -24.26 6.89
C LEU A 454 -8.25 -23.56 7.52
N LEU A 455 -7.10 -23.59 6.86
CA LEU A 455 -5.88 -22.96 7.36
C LEU A 455 -5.97 -21.42 7.32
N LEU A 456 -6.55 -20.83 6.26
CA LEU A 456 -6.84 -19.40 6.21
C LEU A 456 -7.77 -18.98 7.35
N TYR A 457 -8.81 -19.78 7.65
CA TYR A 457 -9.72 -19.52 8.77
C TYR A 457 -9.01 -19.58 10.12
N GLN A 458 -8.12 -20.55 10.33
CA GLN A 458 -7.34 -20.66 11.59
C GLN A 458 -6.44 -19.45 11.83
N TYR A 459 -5.94 -18.83 10.77
CA TYR A 459 -5.07 -17.65 10.86
C TYR A 459 -5.79 -16.31 10.63
N ASP A 460 -7.11 -16.27 10.46
CA ASP A 460 -7.89 -15.10 10.05
C ASP A 460 -7.48 -13.82 10.79
N GLN A 461 -7.37 -13.85 12.11
CA GLN A 461 -6.98 -12.70 12.93
C GLN A 461 -5.53 -12.23 12.75
N GLN A 462 -4.71 -13.02 12.06
CA GLN A 462 -3.28 -12.76 11.87
C GLN A 462 -2.94 -12.45 10.41
N LEU A 463 -3.91 -12.60 9.49
CA LEU A 463 -3.73 -12.32 8.08
C LEU A 463 -4.05 -10.86 7.79
N ALA A 464 -3.17 -10.21 7.02
CA ALA A 464 -3.42 -8.87 6.48
C ALA A 464 -4.26 -8.91 5.19
N TYR A 465 -4.31 -10.07 4.54
CA TYR A 465 -5.01 -10.29 3.28
C TYR A 465 -6.00 -11.45 3.41
N PHE A 466 -7.18 -11.26 2.83
CA PHE A 466 -8.27 -12.23 2.86
C PHE A 466 -8.12 -13.33 1.79
N ARG A 467 -8.96 -14.35 1.88
CA ARG A 467 -9.01 -15.49 0.98
C ARG A 467 -8.88 -15.13 -0.51
N PRO A 468 -9.61 -14.16 -1.10
CA PRO A 468 -9.48 -13.81 -2.51
C PRO A 468 -8.06 -13.42 -2.93
N SER A 469 -7.34 -12.66 -2.11
CA SER A 469 -5.96 -12.25 -2.39
C SER A 469 -5.00 -13.43 -2.41
N TRP A 470 -5.08 -14.32 -1.42
CA TRP A 470 -4.25 -15.53 -1.39
C TRP A 470 -4.46 -16.43 -2.60
N TYR A 471 -5.73 -16.63 -3.00
CA TYR A 471 -6.05 -17.40 -4.20
C TYR A 471 -5.59 -16.69 -5.47
N ALA A 472 -5.76 -15.37 -5.57
CA ALA A 472 -5.29 -14.59 -6.71
C ALA A 472 -3.78 -14.71 -6.91
N LEU A 473 -3.00 -14.59 -5.83
CA LEU A 473 -1.55 -14.75 -5.85
C LEU A 473 -1.16 -16.18 -6.26
N LEU A 474 -1.59 -17.18 -5.51
CA LEU A 474 -1.09 -18.54 -5.65
C LEU A 474 -1.54 -19.20 -6.96
N ALA A 475 -2.77 -18.94 -7.41
CA ALA A 475 -3.27 -19.41 -8.70
C ALA A 475 -2.71 -18.57 -9.86
N GLY A 476 -2.57 -17.25 -9.67
CA GLY A 476 -1.95 -16.35 -10.65
C GLY A 476 -0.51 -16.74 -11.00
N MET A 477 0.24 -17.17 -9.99
CA MET A 477 1.61 -17.70 -10.11
C MET A 477 1.65 -19.18 -10.55
N ASP A 478 0.53 -19.86 -10.72
CA ASP A 478 0.41 -21.34 -10.93
C ASP A 478 1.29 -22.14 -9.95
N TYR A 479 1.36 -21.65 -8.68
CA TYR A 479 2.20 -22.26 -7.63
C TYR A 479 1.59 -23.60 -7.19
N ARG A 480 2.20 -24.73 -7.56
CA ARG A 480 1.71 -26.07 -7.28
C ARG A 480 2.79 -27.13 -7.49
N ASP A 481 2.57 -28.33 -6.95
CA ASP A 481 3.33 -29.50 -7.36
C ASP A 481 2.79 -30.02 -8.71
N PRO A 482 3.57 -29.98 -9.80
CA PRO A 482 3.11 -30.46 -11.10
C PRO A 482 2.86 -31.98 -11.15
N LYS A 483 3.40 -32.73 -10.18
CA LYS A 483 3.24 -34.19 -10.08
C LYS A 483 2.09 -34.61 -9.17
N LEU A 484 1.52 -33.67 -8.40
CA LEU A 484 0.46 -33.98 -7.45
C LEU A 484 -0.81 -34.40 -8.17
N LYS A 485 -1.40 -35.51 -7.71
CA LYS A 485 -2.70 -36.00 -8.11
C LYS A 485 -3.49 -36.35 -6.86
N ARG A 486 -4.41 -35.49 -6.46
CA ARG A 486 -5.34 -35.74 -5.35
C ARG A 486 -6.78 -35.77 -5.84
N PRO A 487 -7.64 -36.64 -5.31
CA PRO A 487 -9.07 -36.64 -5.67
C PRO A 487 -9.66 -35.25 -5.46
N PHE A 488 -10.33 -34.74 -6.48
CA PHE A 488 -11.08 -33.49 -6.43
C PHE A 488 -12.12 -33.50 -7.56
N GLU A 489 -13.31 -33.05 -7.26
CA GLU A 489 -14.38 -32.92 -8.25
C GLU A 489 -14.33 -31.50 -8.85
N PRO A 490 -13.85 -31.34 -10.10
CA PRO A 490 -13.79 -30.05 -10.74
C PRO A 490 -15.18 -29.56 -11.11
N ILE A 491 -15.37 -28.25 -11.06
CA ILE A 491 -16.60 -27.63 -11.55
C ILE A 491 -16.69 -27.76 -13.08
N SER A 492 -17.90 -27.80 -13.62
CA SER A 492 -18.09 -27.92 -15.06
C SER A 492 -17.58 -26.67 -15.81
N THR A 493 -17.18 -26.88 -17.06
CA THR A 493 -16.76 -25.77 -17.95
C THR A 493 -17.91 -24.82 -18.22
N GLU A 494 -19.15 -25.27 -18.20
CA GLU A 494 -20.34 -24.42 -18.37
C GLU A 494 -20.52 -23.46 -17.19
N ILE A 495 -20.44 -23.95 -15.95
CA ILE A 495 -20.53 -23.10 -14.75
C ILE A 495 -19.37 -22.09 -14.72
N THR A 496 -18.17 -22.51 -15.13
CA THR A 496 -17.01 -21.62 -15.25
C THR A 496 -17.26 -20.51 -16.27
N ALA A 497 -17.81 -20.83 -17.44
CA ALA A 497 -18.16 -19.85 -18.47
C ALA A 497 -19.27 -18.89 -18.00
N GLN A 498 -20.27 -19.40 -17.27
CA GLN A 498 -21.33 -18.57 -16.68
C GLN A 498 -20.77 -17.56 -15.66
N ALA A 499 -19.84 -17.97 -14.80
CA ALA A 499 -19.21 -17.08 -13.83
C ALA A 499 -18.42 -15.95 -14.51
N ILE A 500 -17.66 -16.27 -15.56
CA ILE A 500 -16.93 -15.27 -16.36
C ILE A 500 -17.91 -14.32 -17.07
N SER A 501 -18.94 -14.87 -17.71
CA SER A 501 -19.97 -14.07 -18.38
C SER A 501 -20.71 -13.14 -17.42
N TYR A 502 -20.96 -13.57 -16.18
CA TYR A 502 -21.55 -12.73 -15.15
C TYR A 502 -20.73 -11.47 -14.90
N CYS A 503 -19.42 -11.58 -14.68
CA CYS A 503 -18.54 -10.42 -14.47
C CYS A 503 -18.53 -9.49 -15.69
N GLN A 504 -18.51 -10.04 -16.91
CA GLN A 504 -18.56 -9.25 -18.15
C GLN A 504 -19.87 -8.47 -18.27
N THR A 505 -21.00 -9.15 -18.07
CA THR A 505 -22.35 -8.55 -18.12
C THR A 505 -22.50 -7.46 -17.06
N LEU A 506 -22.03 -7.71 -15.83
CA LEU A 506 -22.05 -6.71 -14.76
C LEU A 506 -21.30 -5.44 -15.15
N VAL A 507 -20.08 -5.59 -15.71
CA VAL A 507 -19.29 -4.44 -16.18
C VAL A 507 -20.00 -3.72 -17.33
N GLU A 508 -20.56 -4.43 -18.29
CA GLU A 508 -21.34 -3.85 -19.39
C GLU A 508 -22.57 -3.08 -18.87
N GLN A 509 -23.24 -3.66 -17.92
CA GLN A 509 -24.47 -3.07 -17.39
C GLN A 509 -24.23 -1.80 -16.56
N TYR A 510 -23.14 -1.71 -15.78
CA TYR A 510 -22.97 -0.67 -14.77
C TYR A 510 -21.83 0.30 -15.02
N PHE A 511 -20.86 -0.02 -15.89
CA PHE A 511 -19.63 0.76 -16.02
C PHE A 511 -19.33 1.26 -17.45
N GLN A 512 -20.04 0.81 -18.46
CA GLN A 512 -19.86 1.36 -19.80
C GLN A 512 -20.42 2.78 -19.89
N PRO A 513 -19.73 3.74 -20.55
CA PRO A 513 -20.32 5.04 -20.85
C PRO A 513 -21.60 4.83 -21.66
N LYS A 514 -22.69 5.51 -21.28
CA LYS A 514 -23.83 5.63 -22.18
C LYS A 514 -23.31 6.38 -23.41
N TYR A 515 -23.31 5.73 -24.55
CA TYR A 515 -23.18 6.46 -25.81
C TYR A 515 -24.36 7.43 -25.87
N SER A 516 -24.10 8.73 -25.62
CA SER A 516 -25.02 9.83 -25.87
C SER A 516 -24.98 10.22 -27.32
#